data_1c04b166f69689867f2a0dc272dcbf17
#
_entry.id   1c04b166f69689867f2a0dc272dcbf17
#
_cell.length_a   1.000
_cell.length_b   1.000
_cell.length_c   1.000
_cell.angle_alpha   90.00
_cell.angle_beta   90.00
_cell.angle_gamma   90.00
#
_symmetry.space_group_name_H-M   'P 1'
#
loop_
_entity.id
_entity.type
_entity.pdbx_description
1 polymer ?
#
loop_
_entity_poly.entity_id
_entity_poly.type
_entity_poly.pdbx_seq_one_letter_code
_entity_poly.pdbx_strand_id
1 'polypeptide(L)'
;FMEKLYDYLPQQLVTFILVTLFSLLIGLSQRRISLRREGETTLFGTDRTFTFIGILGYLLYILDPKEMHLFMGGGIILGMLLGINYYVKQSQFHVFGVTTIIIALITYCMAPIISTQPSWFYVMMVVTVLLFTEMKHTFTELVQRMQNDEMITLAKFLAISGIILPMLPKEPLIPGINLTPYTIWLATVVVSGISYLSYLLKQYVFRESGTLVSGIIGGLYSSTATISILARKCKRVQAHEIPEYVSAMMLAVSMMFLRFMILILIFSTSIFLNIYPYLLIMSATAAGIGIFIHKKHTIKGEREVIEEPETESNPLEFKVALIFALLFVVFTFLTHYTLIYAGTGGLSILSIAAGLSDITPFILNLLQGGSIPATIVGACIMQAIISNIVVNMFYAIFFSSRRKEILPYVWKGFLTVIGINAVLLLIYYF
;
A
#
# COMPACT_ATOMS: atom_id res chain seq x y z
N PHE A 1 -5.78 24.06 21.20
CA PHE A 1 -4.81 24.25 22.31
C PHE A 1 -4.05 25.58 22.12
N MET A 2 -3.59 25.89 20.93
CA MET A 2 -2.79 27.10 20.65
C MET A 2 -3.63 28.38 20.75
N GLU A 3 -4.88 28.39 20.28
CA GLU A 3 -5.78 29.55 20.42
C GLU A 3 -5.98 29.97 21.87
N LYS A 4 -6.13 29.00 22.79
CA LYS A 4 -6.23 29.28 24.23
C LYS A 4 -4.95 29.87 24.85
N LEU A 5 -3.80 29.68 24.21
CA LEU A 5 -2.52 30.22 24.70
C LEU A 5 -2.42 31.72 24.41
N TYR A 6 -3.02 32.18 23.32
CA TYR A 6 -3.06 33.60 22.96
C TYR A 6 -3.97 34.44 23.90
N ASP A 7 -4.89 33.77 24.62
CA ASP A 7 -5.73 34.45 25.63
C ASP A 7 -4.96 34.86 26.89
N TYR A 8 -3.83 34.16 27.15
CA TYR A 8 -3.03 34.37 28.39
C TYR A 8 -1.68 35.04 28.13
N LEU A 9 -1.13 34.99 26.92
CA LEU A 9 0.21 35.50 26.60
C LEU A 9 0.19 36.39 25.37
N PRO A 10 1.02 37.46 25.33
CA PRO A 10 1.14 38.30 24.13
C PRO A 10 1.51 37.48 22.90
N GLN A 11 0.80 37.64 21.79
CA GLN A 11 1.02 36.90 20.56
C GLN A 11 2.48 36.93 20.10
N GLN A 12 3.15 38.07 20.24
CA GLN A 12 4.57 38.22 19.91
C GLN A 12 5.47 37.29 20.70
N LEU A 13 5.19 37.11 22.01
CA LEU A 13 5.96 36.24 22.86
C LEU A 13 5.79 34.75 22.45
N VAL A 14 4.53 34.36 22.19
CA VAL A 14 4.23 32.98 21.74
C VAL A 14 4.91 32.70 20.41
N THR A 15 4.82 33.60 19.44
CA THR A 15 5.48 33.46 18.14
C THR A 15 7.00 33.36 18.29
N PHE A 16 7.62 34.19 19.14
CA PHE A 16 9.06 34.13 19.41
C PHE A 16 9.49 32.78 19.98
N ILE A 17 8.75 32.28 20.96
CA ILE A 17 9.02 30.97 21.58
C ILE A 17 8.90 29.86 20.55
N LEU A 18 7.83 29.87 19.73
CA LEU A 18 7.61 28.86 18.69
C LEU A 18 8.71 28.88 17.62
N VAL A 19 9.06 30.05 17.12
CA VAL A 19 10.16 30.21 16.15
C VAL A 19 11.44 29.65 16.73
N THR A 20 11.77 30.03 17.97
CA THR A 20 13.00 29.58 18.64
C THR A 20 13.00 28.06 18.83
N LEU A 21 11.89 27.49 19.31
CA LEU A 21 11.77 26.06 19.56
C LEU A 21 11.87 25.25 18.26
N PHE A 22 11.12 25.63 17.23
CA PHE A 22 11.13 24.91 15.95
C PHE A 22 12.46 25.04 15.22
N SER A 23 13.06 26.22 15.23
CA SER A 23 14.39 26.43 14.66
C SER A 23 15.48 25.63 15.39
N LEU A 24 15.37 25.50 16.72
CA LEU A 24 16.25 24.65 17.51
C LEU A 24 16.07 23.16 17.17
N LEU A 25 14.82 22.70 17.05
CA LEU A 25 14.53 21.29 16.68
C LEU A 25 15.10 20.97 15.29
N ILE A 26 14.92 21.85 14.31
CA ILE A 26 15.49 21.69 12.97
C ILE A 26 17.03 21.64 13.06
N GLY A 27 17.62 22.56 13.82
CA GLY A 27 19.07 22.60 14.02
C GLY A 27 19.64 21.35 14.68
N LEU A 28 18.95 20.81 15.69
CA LEU A 28 19.34 19.54 16.36
C LEU A 28 19.28 18.35 15.40
N SER A 29 18.26 18.28 14.54
CA SER A 29 18.17 17.25 13.51
C SER A 29 19.34 17.36 12.51
N GLN A 30 19.68 18.56 12.05
CA GLN A 30 20.83 18.78 11.15
C GLN A 30 22.16 18.37 11.81
N ARG A 31 22.37 18.67 13.09
CA ARG A 31 23.56 18.27 13.86
C ARG A 31 23.68 16.76 13.97
N ARG A 32 22.57 16.06 14.26
CA ARG A 32 22.55 14.60 14.41
C ARG A 32 23.03 13.88 13.14
N ILE A 33 22.58 14.37 11.96
CA ILE A 33 23.00 13.81 10.68
C ILE A 33 24.49 14.03 10.43
N SER A 34 24.97 15.19 10.76
CA SER A 34 26.37 15.55 10.62
C SER A 34 27.30 14.68 11.49
N LEU A 35 26.90 14.37 12.73
CA LEU A 35 27.66 13.49 13.62
C LEU A 35 27.73 12.03 13.13
N ARG A 36 26.78 11.59 12.30
CA ARG A 36 26.79 10.25 11.69
C ARG A 36 27.73 10.12 10.49
N ARG A 37 28.22 11.23 9.95
CA ARG A 37 29.20 11.26 8.85
C ARG A 37 30.59 11.37 9.42
N GLU A 38 31.23 10.25 9.71
CA GLU A 38 32.61 10.19 10.13
C GLU A 38 33.52 10.80 9.05
N GLY A 39 34.19 11.90 9.36
CA GLY A 39 35.21 12.55 8.51
C GLY A 39 34.84 13.89 7.86
N GLU A 40 33.61 14.36 7.88
CA GLU A 40 33.25 15.70 7.37
C GLU A 40 33.37 16.76 8.47
N THR A 41 34.52 17.41 8.57
CA THR A 41 34.81 18.51 9.54
C THR A 41 34.15 19.85 9.21
N THR A 42 33.44 19.95 8.10
CA THR A 42 32.88 21.22 7.61
C THR A 42 31.38 21.28 7.76
N LEU A 43 30.93 21.53 8.99
CA LEU A 43 29.53 21.83 9.29
C LEU A 43 29.17 23.26 8.88
N PHE A 44 28.20 23.41 7.94
CA PHE A 44 27.46 24.66 7.88
C PHE A 44 26.40 24.63 8.97
N GLY A 45 26.63 25.35 10.06
CA GLY A 45 25.63 25.60 11.07
C GLY A 45 25.32 24.42 12.00
N THR A 46 25.44 24.69 13.27
CA THR A 46 24.99 23.85 14.38
C THR A 46 23.55 24.22 14.73
N ASP A 47 22.96 23.48 15.68
CA ASP A 47 21.71 23.82 16.39
C ASP A 47 21.59 25.32 16.70
N ARG A 48 22.65 25.94 17.24
CA ARG A 48 22.69 27.41 17.51
C ARG A 48 22.52 28.25 16.26
N THR A 49 23.18 27.90 15.17
CA THR A 49 23.10 28.66 13.90
C THR A 49 21.69 28.67 13.34
N PHE A 50 21.03 27.53 13.28
CA PHE A 50 19.65 27.42 12.83
C PHE A 50 18.69 28.19 13.73
N THR A 51 18.90 28.12 15.07
CA THR A 51 18.11 28.92 16.01
C THR A 51 18.27 30.40 15.78
N PHE A 52 19.51 30.91 15.58
CA PHE A 52 19.74 32.32 15.30
C PHE A 52 19.21 32.75 13.93
N ILE A 53 19.22 31.87 12.91
CA ILE A 53 18.57 32.16 11.62
C ILE A 53 17.07 32.38 11.80
N GLY A 54 16.38 31.54 12.58
CA GLY A 54 14.97 31.72 12.89
C GLY A 54 14.68 32.98 13.68
N ILE A 55 15.49 33.27 14.72
CA ILE A 55 15.39 34.50 15.52
C ILE A 55 15.63 35.75 14.65
N LEU A 56 16.63 35.71 13.76
CA LEU A 56 16.89 36.81 12.82
C LEU A 56 15.69 37.05 11.92
N GLY A 57 15.13 35.99 11.34
CA GLY A 57 13.91 36.07 10.54
C GLY A 57 12.74 36.69 11.32
N TYR A 58 12.58 36.28 12.59
CA TYR A 58 11.55 36.85 13.46
C TYR A 58 11.77 38.35 13.72
N LEU A 59 12.97 38.76 14.08
CA LEU A 59 13.28 40.18 14.36
C LEU A 59 13.04 41.07 13.16
N LEU A 60 13.51 40.66 11.98
CA LEU A 60 13.33 41.43 10.74
C LEU A 60 11.86 41.47 10.29
N TYR A 61 11.11 40.39 10.53
CA TYR A 61 9.68 40.34 10.24
C TYR A 61 8.87 41.28 11.16
N ILE A 62 9.15 41.30 12.47
CA ILE A 62 8.38 42.09 13.43
C ILE A 62 8.65 43.60 13.33
N LEU A 63 9.83 43.98 12.83
CA LEU A 63 10.19 45.39 12.61
C LEU A 63 9.44 46.02 11.42
N ASP A 64 9.09 45.23 10.41
CA ASP A 64 8.36 45.69 9.21
C ASP A 64 7.39 44.58 8.71
N PRO A 65 6.29 44.34 9.43
CA PRO A 65 5.39 43.23 9.14
C PRO A 65 4.47 43.48 7.94
N LYS A 66 4.28 44.73 7.50
CA LYS A 66 3.39 45.07 6.37
C LYS A 66 4.13 45.07 5.04
N GLU A 67 5.22 45.77 4.95
CA GLU A 67 5.97 45.94 3.70
C GLU A 67 7.02 44.84 3.50
N MET A 68 7.47 44.22 4.60
CA MET A 68 8.44 43.11 4.60
C MET A 68 9.80 43.45 3.95
N HIS A 69 10.15 44.70 3.75
CA HIS A 69 11.40 45.09 3.09
C HIS A 69 12.63 44.63 3.87
N LEU A 70 12.60 44.80 5.22
CA LEU A 70 13.70 44.37 6.08
C LEU A 70 13.84 42.85 6.07
N PHE A 71 12.73 42.12 6.10
CA PHE A 71 12.71 40.67 6.01
C PHE A 71 13.26 40.18 4.65
N MET A 72 12.82 40.77 3.54
CA MET A 72 13.33 40.46 2.20
C MET A 72 14.82 40.77 2.08
N GLY A 73 15.27 41.93 2.53
CA GLY A 73 16.68 42.32 2.53
C GLY A 73 17.55 41.36 3.34
N GLY A 74 17.13 41.02 4.54
CA GLY A 74 17.81 40.03 5.39
C GLY A 74 17.87 38.64 4.76
N GLY A 75 16.80 38.22 4.10
CA GLY A 75 16.73 36.95 3.35
C GLY A 75 17.71 36.91 2.18
N ILE A 76 17.85 37.99 1.44
CA ILE A 76 18.81 38.14 0.34
C ILE A 76 20.26 38.04 0.89
N ILE A 77 20.58 38.77 1.96
CA ILE A 77 21.90 38.74 2.60
C ILE A 77 22.20 37.32 3.10
N LEU A 78 21.26 36.68 3.78
CA LEU A 78 21.39 35.29 4.24
C LEU A 78 21.63 34.35 3.05
N GLY A 79 20.84 34.46 1.99
CA GLY A 79 20.99 33.68 0.77
C GLY A 79 22.36 33.83 0.13
N MET A 80 22.91 35.06 0.08
CA MET A 80 24.27 35.33 -0.43
C MET A 80 25.33 34.65 0.46
N LEU A 81 25.25 34.76 1.79
CA LEU A 81 26.17 34.11 2.72
C LEU A 81 26.14 32.59 2.60
N LEU A 82 24.93 32.04 2.45
CA LEU A 82 24.75 30.60 2.21
C LEU A 82 25.31 30.17 0.85
N GLY A 83 25.14 30.97 -0.18
CA GLY A 83 25.69 30.75 -1.52
C GLY A 83 27.23 30.76 -1.55
N ILE A 84 27.85 31.74 -0.86
CA ILE A 84 29.31 31.79 -0.72
C ILE A 84 29.82 30.55 0.01
N ASN A 85 29.19 30.17 1.12
CA ASN A 85 29.54 28.98 1.88
C ASN A 85 29.41 27.70 1.00
N TYR A 86 28.38 27.60 0.20
CA TYR A 86 28.18 26.49 -0.74
C TYR A 86 29.30 26.45 -1.79
N TYR A 87 29.65 27.57 -2.38
CA TYR A 87 30.73 27.65 -3.35
C TYR A 87 32.08 27.21 -2.77
N VAL A 88 32.41 27.67 -1.56
CA VAL A 88 33.64 27.25 -0.87
C VAL A 88 33.63 25.75 -0.58
N LYS A 89 32.51 25.19 -0.11
CA LYS A 89 32.39 23.75 0.11
C LYS A 89 32.55 22.93 -1.17
N GLN A 90 31.93 23.38 -2.23
CA GLN A 90 32.02 22.71 -3.53
C GLN A 90 33.44 22.73 -4.07
N SER A 91 34.13 23.87 -4.01
CA SER A 91 35.47 24.02 -4.59
C SER A 91 36.57 23.34 -3.76
N GLN A 92 36.48 23.37 -2.42
CA GLN A 92 37.53 22.82 -1.56
C GLN A 92 37.29 21.37 -1.14
N PHE A 93 36.03 20.97 -0.92
CA PHE A 93 35.71 19.67 -0.33
C PHE A 93 34.93 18.74 -1.27
N HIS A 94 34.57 19.18 -2.49
CA HIS A 94 33.79 18.41 -3.45
C HIS A 94 32.46 17.88 -2.88
N VAL A 95 31.91 18.57 -1.87
CA VAL A 95 30.64 18.20 -1.23
C VAL A 95 29.48 18.92 -1.92
N PHE A 96 28.64 18.14 -2.58
CA PHE A 96 27.46 18.63 -3.29
C PHE A 96 26.21 18.40 -2.43
N GLY A 97 25.41 19.42 -2.20
CA GLY A 97 24.14 19.29 -1.52
C GLY A 97 23.54 20.62 -1.08
N VAL A 98 22.44 21.03 -1.69
CA VAL A 98 21.73 22.28 -1.41
C VAL A 98 20.68 22.14 -0.31
N THR A 99 20.40 20.92 0.15
CA THR A 99 19.31 20.64 1.12
C THR A 99 19.46 21.44 2.42
N THR A 100 20.67 21.56 2.96
CA THR A 100 20.94 22.31 4.19
C THR A 100 20.67 23.80 4.00
N ILE A 101 20.96 24.35 2.82
CA ILE A 101 20.68 25.75 2.47
C ILE A 101 19.16 25.98 2.41
N ILE A 102 18.44 25.09 1.74
CA ILE A 102 16.97 25.17 1.65
C ILE A 102 16.35 25.09 3.04
N ILE A 103 16.83 24.19 3.90
CA ILE A 103 16.34 24.09 5.29
C ILE A 103 16.64 25.35 6.09
N ALA A 104 17.82 25.97 5.89
CA ALA A 104 18.15 27.25 6.54
C ALA A 104 17.21 28.40 6.09
N LEU A 105 16.88 28.47 4.80
CA LEU A 105 15.92 29.42 4.28
C LEU A 105 14.49 29.16 4.79
N ILE A 106 14.06 27.89 4.87
CA ILE A 106 12.79 27.52 5.49
C ILE A 106 12.77 27.95 6.96
N THR A 107 13.87 27.75 7.69
CA THR A 107 13.99 28.16 9.10
C THR A 107 13.90 29.68 9.24
N TYR A 108 14.49 30.45 8.32
CA TYR A 108 14.37 31.90 8.27
C TYR A 108 12.91 32.35 8.08
N CYS A 109 12.16 31.64 7.23
CA CYS A 109 10.75 31.93 6.92
C CYS A 109 9.76 31.47 8.02
N MET A 110 10.20 30.88 9.12
CA MET A 110 9.31 30.37 10.18
C MET A 110 8.44 31.48 10.79
N ALA A 111 8.97 32.68 10.96
CA ALA A 111 8.25 33.78 11.61
C ALA A 111 6.99 34.24 10.85
N PRO A 112 7.04 34.61 9.57
CA PRO A 112 5.84 34.93 8.81
C PRO A 112 4.89 33.73 8.69
N ILE A 113 5.40 32.51 8.57
CA ILE A 113 4.56 31.30 8.47
C ILE A 113 3.76 31.09 9.78
N ILE A 114 4.38 31.19 10.94
CA ILE A 114 3.69 31.03 12.23
C ILE A 114 2.68 32.17 12.47
N SER A 115 2.99 33.37 11.97
CA SER A 115 2.12 34.56 12.18
C SER A 115 0.91 34.58 11.25
N THR A 116 0.99 33.96 10.05
CA THR A 116 -0.05 34.10 9.00
C THR A 116 -0.80 32.79 8.75
N GLN A 117 -0.22 31.64 9.09
CA GLN A 117 -0.82 30.35 8.77
C GLN A 117 -1.42 29.65 10.01
N PRO A 118 -2.43 28.80 9.84
CA PRO A 118 -3.02 28.06 10.95
C PRO A 118 -2.02 27.09 11.59
N SER A 119 -2.22 26.74 12.86
CA SER A 119 -1.28 25.94 13.67
C SER A 119 -0.95 24.59 13.06
N TRP A 120 -1.90 23.91 12.44
CA TRP A 120 -1.66 22.62 11.79
C TRP A 120 -0.66 22.72 10.63
N PHE A 121 -0.63 23.84 9.92
CA PHE A 121 0.24 24.04 8.74
C PHE A 121 1.71 24.12 9.12
N TYR A 122 2.08 24.99 10.07
CA TYR A 122 3.48 25.12 10.47
C TYR A 122 3.99 23.89 11.23
N VAL A 123 3.12 23.23 12.01
CA VAL A 123 3.48 21.94 12.64
C VAL A 123 3.74 20.88 11.57
N MET A 124 2.84 20.73 10.58
CA MET A 124 3.02 19.82 9.47
C MET A 124 4.33 20.11 8.71
N MET A 125 4.64 21.38 8.45
CA MET A 125 5.87 21.77 7.75
C MET A 125 7.12 21.35 8.55
N VAL A 126 7.17 21.66 9.84
CA VAL A 126 8.29 21.28 10.72
C VAL A 126 8.45 19.76 10.76
N VAL A 127 7.35 19.02 10.97
CA VAL A 127 7.37 17.55 10.97
C VAL A 127 7.88 17.02 9.63
N THR A 128 7.44 17.59 8.51
CA THR A 128 7.91 17.20 7.17
C THR A 128 9.41 17.41 7.02
N VAL A 129 9.92 18.60 7.40
CA VAL A 129 11.37 18.89 7.34
C VAL A 129 12.16 17.91 8.20
N LEU A 130 11.72 17.64 9.44
CA LEU A 130 12.38 16.70 10.34
C LEU A 130 12.37 15.26 9.78
N LEU A 131 11.22 14.78 9.29
CA LEU A 131 11.08 13.44 8.72
C LEU A 131 12.00 13.26 7.51
N PHE A 132 11.92 14.15 6.51
CA PHE A 132 12.75 14.01 5.30
C PHE A 132 14.24 14.17 5.59
N THR A 133 14.58 14.95 6.61
CA THR A 133 15.97 15.11 7.06
C THR A 133 16.49 13.82 7.69
N GLU A 134 15.75 13.22 8.63
CA GLU A 134 16.14 11.97 9.31
C GLU A 134 16.07 10.75 8.38
N MET A 135 15.10 10.70 7.47
CA MET A 135 14.91 9.58 6.54
C MET A 135 15.88 9.56 5.36
N LYS A 136 16.79 10.54 5.23
CA LYS A 136 17.73 10.60 4.12
C LYS A 136 18.51 9.28 3.92
N HIS A 137 19.00 8.69 5.00
CA HIS A 137 19.73 7.43 4.95
C HIS A 137 18.83 6.27 4.52
N THR A 138 17.64 6.19 5.11
CA THR A 138 16.63 5.19 4.76
C THR A 138 16.24 5.27 3.28
N PHE A 139 16.04 6.48 2.76
CA PHE A 139 15.76 6.67 1.33
C PHE A 139 16.94 6.26 0.44
N THR A 140 18.17 6.58 0.84
CA THR A 140 19.36 6.16 0.09
C THR A 140 19.48 4.63 0.06
N GLU A 141 19.30 3.97 1.21
CA GLU A 141 19.29 2.50 1.28
C GLU A 141 18.16 1.89 0.46
N LEU A 142 16.95 2.48 0.53
CA LEU A 142 15.81 2.03 -0.25
C LEU A 142 16.13 2.07 -1.74
N VAL A 143 16.63 3.21 -2.24
CA VAL A 143 16.98 3.38 -3.66
C VAL A 143 18.11 2.44 -4.09
N GLN A 144 19.12 2.22 -3.22
CA GLN A 144 20.20 1.26 -3.51
C GLN A 144 19.71 -0.20 -3.56
N ARG A 145 18.66 -0.53 -2.83
CA ARG A 145 18.04 -1.86 -2.85
C ARG A 145 17.04 -2.04 -3.99
N MET A 146 16.50 -0.94 -4.53
CA MET A 146 15.55 -0.98 -5.66
C MET A 146 16.28 -1.35 -6.95
N GLN A 147 15.74 -2.31 -7.69
CA GLN A 147 16.20 -2.61 -9.04
C GLN A 147 15.74 -1.50 -9.99
N ASN A 148 16.54 -1.21 -11.03
CA ASN A 148 16.22 -0.14 -11.99
C ASN A 148 14.83 -0.30 -12.62
N ASP A 149 14.39 -1.54 -12.84
CA ASP A 149 13.09 -1.84 -13.44
C ASP A 149 11.90 -1.48 -12.56
N GLU A 150 12.08 -1.37 -11.25
CA GLU A 150 11.00 -1.04 -10.31
C GLU A 150 10.63 0.44 -10.32
N MET A 151 11.63 1.32 -10.46
CA MET A 151 11.36 2.76 -10.64
C MET A 151 10.60 3.02 -11.94
N ILE A 152 10.95 2.31 -13.00
CA ILE A 152 10.22 2.37 -14.28
C ILE A 152 8.79 1.86 -14.09
N THR A 153 8.62 0.78 -13.34
CA THR A 153 7.31 0.21 -13.04
C THR A 153 6.43 1.14 -12.23
N LEU A 154 6.99 1.78 -11.19
CA LEU A 154 6.29 2.81 -10.41
C LEU A 154 5.88 3.99 -11.30
N ALA A 155 6.78 4.48 -12.16
CA ALA A 155 6.48 5.55 -13.10
C ALA A 155 5.36 5.18 -14.07
N LYS A 156 5.35 3.95 -14.60
CA LYS A 156 4.26 3.42 -15.43
C LYS A 156 2.94 3.39 -14.65
N PHE A 157 2.95 2.94 -13.41
CA PHE A 157 1.74 2.91 -12.57
C PHE A 157 1.20 4.32 -12.29
N LEU A 158 2.07 5.28 -11.99
CA LEU A 158 1.69 6.68 -11.81
C LEU A 158 1.12 7.29 -13.10
N ALA A 159 1.66 6.95 -14.27
CA ALA A 159 1.11 7.38 -15.55
C ALA A 159 -0.28 6.78 -15.80
N ILE A 160 -0.47 5.49 -15.53
CA ILE A 160 -1.75 4.79 -15.69
C ILE A 160 -2.82 5.34 -14.74
N SER A 161 -2.44 5.61 -13.48
CA SER A 161 -3.38 6.06 -12.44
C SER A 161 -3.56 7.58 -12.39
N GLY A 162 -2.49 8.35 -12.59
CA GLY A 162 -2.50 9.80 -12.44
C GLY A 162 -2.76 10.59 -13.73
N ILE A 163 -2.44 10.00 -14.91
CA ILE A 163 -2.63 10.67 -16.20
C ILE A 163 -3.82 10.05 -16.94
N ILE A 164 -3.79 8.74 -17.20
CA ILE A 164 -4.80 8.10 -18.04
C ILE A 164 -6.17 8.09 -17.36
N LEU A 165 -6.25 7.69 -16.09
CA LEU A 165 -7.52 7.57 -15.37
C LEU A 165 -8.35 8.86 -15.35
N PRO A 166 -7.82 10.05 -15.00
CA PRO A 166 -8.63 11.27 -15.00
C PRO A 166 -9.03 11.78 -16.40
N MET A 167 -8.35 11.32 -17.46
CA MET A 167 -8.68 11.70 -18.85
C MET A 167 -9.80 10.85 -19.44
N LEU A 168 -10.17 9.74 -18.82
CA LEU A 168 -11.18 8.83 -19.39
C LEU A 168 -12.61 9.35 -19.18
N PRO A 169 -13.48 9.22 -20.20
CA PRO A 169 -14.86 9.65 -20.11
C PRO A 169 -15.65 8.81 -19.09
N LYS A 170 -16.56 9.49 -18.38
CA LYS A 170 -17.45 8.88 -17.38
C LYS A 170 -18.82 8.52 -17.96
N GLU A 171 -19.01 8.72 -19.26
CA GLU A 171 -20.25 8.39 -19.95
C GLU A 171 -20.28 6.90 -20.31
N PRO A 172 -21.46 6.24 -20.25
CA PRO A 172 -21.59 4.86 -20.63
C PRO A 172 -21.26 4.65 -22.12
N LEU A 173 -20.47 3.61 -22.42
CA LEU A 173 -20.12 3.23 -23.80
C LEU A 173 -21.33 2.70 -24.60
N ILE A 174 -22.27 2.08 -23.89
CA ILE A 174 -23.44 1.41 -24.51
C ILE A 174 -24.68 1.80 -23.71
N PRO A 175 -25.74 2.28 -24.40
CA PRO A 175 -27.03 2.55 -23.76
C PRO A 175 -27.56 1.30 -23.03
N GLY A 176 -27.96 1.44 -21.77
CA GLY A 176 -28.50 0.34 -20.97
C GLY A 176 -27.49 -0.49 -20.22
N ILE A 177 -26.19 -0.30 -20.45
CA ILE A 177 -25.11 -0.94 -19.68
C ILE A 177 -24.28 0.14 -18.97
N ASN A 178 -24.20 0.08 -17.64
CA ASN A 178 -23.39 1.03 -16.85
C ASN A 178 -21.89 0.73 -16.96
N LEU A 179 -21.37 0.70 -18.19
CA LEU A 179 -19.98 0.44 -18.50
C LEU A 179 -19.33 1.71 -19.04
N THR A 180 -18.51 2.36 -18.24
CA THR A 180 -17.74 3.54 -18.67
C THR A 180 -16.27 3.22 -18.79
N PRO A 181 -15.50 3.88 -19.69
CA PRO A 181 -14.05 3.72 -19.75
C PRO A 181 -13.39 4.01 -18.41
N TYR A 182 -13.89 5.02 -17.69
CA TYR A 182 -13.41 5.38 -16.36
C TYR A 182 -13.57 4.24 -15.34
N THR A 183 -14.74 3.57 -15.28
CA THR A 183 -14.99 2.50 -14.31
C THR A 183 -14.16 1.25 -14.60
N ILE A 184 -13.96 0.89 -15.87
CA ILE A 184 -13.09 -0.21 -16.29
C ILE A 184 -11.66 0.06 -15.82
N TRP A 185 -11.18 1.28 -16.10
CA TRP A 185 -9.82 1.65 -15.79
C TRP A 185 -9.57 1.84 -14.29
N LEU A 186 -10.53 2.42 -13.57
CA LEU A 186 -10.49 2.54 -12.12
C LEU A 186 -10.36 1.16 -11.44
N ALA A 187 -11.17 0.19 -11.87
CA ALA A 187 -11.08 -1.17 -11.36
C ALA A 187 -9.67 -1.76 -11.59
N THR A 188 -9.14 -1.57 -12.80
CA THR A 188 -7.78 -2.02 -13.17
C THR A 188 -6.72 -1.35 -12.30
N VAL A 189 -6.78 -0.04 -12.11
CA VAL A 189 -5.82 0.73 -11.30
C VAL A 189 -5.85 0.30 -9.83
N VAL A 190 -7.05 0.15 -9.25
CA VAL A 190 -7.18 -0.26 -7.84
C VAL A 190 -6.62 -1.66 -7.61
N VAL A 191 -6.96 -2.62 -8.47
CA VAL A 191 -6.47 -3.99 -8.35
C VAL A 191 -4.95 -4.07 -8.56
N SER A 192 -4.44 -3.37 -9.57
CA SER A 192 -3.00 -3.30 -9.84
C SER A 192 -2.25 -2.62 -8.69
N GLY A 193 -2.84 -1.57 -8.09
CA GLY A 193 -2.27 -0.87 -6.95
C GLY A 193 -2.14 -1.75 -5.71
N ILE A 194 -3.19 -2.50 -5.36
CA ILE A 194 -3.16 -3.45 -4.23
C ILE A 194 -2.12 -4.56 -4.50
N SER A 195 -2.09 -5.09 -5.72
CA SER A 195 -1.14 -6.12 -6.11
C SER A 195 0.30 -5.62 -6.05
N TYR A 196 0.55 -4.40 -6.54
CA TYR A 196 1.88 -3.78 -6.50
C TYR A 196 2.34 -3.47 -5.09
N LEU A 197 1.46 -2.94 -4.25
CA LEU A 197 1.78 -2.69 -2.84
C LEU A 197 2.16 -4.00 -2.13
N SER A 198 1.40 -5.07 -2.37
CA SER A 198 1.70 -6.40 -1.82
C SER A 198 3.05 -6.95 -2.31
N TYR A 199 3.37 -6.75 -3.60
CA TYR A 199 4.66 -7.09 -4.19
C TYR A 199 5.81 -6.32 -3.51
N LEU A 200 5.67 -4.99 -3.34
CA LEU A 200 6.69 -4.17 -2.67
C LEU A 200 6.91 -4.59 -1.22
N LEU A 201 5.83 -4.88 -0.49
CA LEU A 201 5.93 -5.40 0.89
C LEU A 201 6.71 -6.71 0.93
N LYS A 202 6.46 -7.64 0.00
CA LYS A 202 7.20 -8.90 -0.09
C LYS A 202 8.67 -8.66 -0.41
N GLN A 203 8.95 -7.83 -1.40
CA GLN A 203 10.31 -7.63 -1.92
C GLN A 203 11.22 -6.86 -0.95
N TYR A 204 10.67 -5.84 -0.24
CA TYR A 204 11.49 -4.92 0.56
C TYR A 204 11.36 -5.08 2.07
N VAL A 205 10.16 -5.44 2.55
CA VAL A 205 9.91 -5.53 3.99
C VAL A 205 10.07 -6.96 4.49
N PHE A 206 9.63 -7.93 3.69
CA PHE A 206 9.53 -9.33 4.09
C PHE A 206 10.39 -10.28 3.23
N ARG A 207 11.49 -9.79 2.70
CA ARG A 207 12.36 -10.56 1.78
C ARG A 207 12.88 -11.88 2.37
N GLU A 208 13.28 -11.86 3.65
CA GLU A 208 13.82 -13.03 4.36
C GLU A 208 12.77 -13.73 5.24
N SER A 209 11.49 -13.50 4.95
CA SER A 209 10.42 -14.07 5.74
C SER A 209 10.20 -15.55 5.43
N GLY A 210 9.87 -16.33 6.46
CA GLY A 210 9.57 -17.76 6.32
C GLY A 210 8.33 -18.05 5.48
N THR A 211 8.10 -19.33 5.20
CA THR A 211 7.03 -19.85 4.35
C THR A 211 5.64 -19.30 4.69
N LEU A 212 5.31 -19.15 5.96
CA LEU A 212 4.00 -18.62 6.40
C LEU A 212 3.78 -17.18 5.99
N VAL A 213 4.78 -16.31 6.20
CA VAL A 213 4.69 -14.89 5.84
C VAL A 213 4.63 -14.73 4.32
N SER A 214 5.36 -15.57 3.57
CA SER A 214 5.25 -15.65 2.12
C SER A 214 3.83 -16.02 1.67
N GLY A 215 3.15 -16.91 2.38
CA GLY A 215 1.75 -17.25 2.15
C GLY A 215 0.81 -16.07 2.40
N ILE A 216 1.00 -15.33 3.51
CA ILE A 216 0.19 -14.14 3.86
C ILE A 216 0.32 -13.07 2.78
N ILE A 217 1.54 -12.65 2.47
CA ILE A 217 1.78 -11.52 1.55
C ILE A 217 1.45 -11.91 0.11
N GLY A 218 1.86 -13.11 -0.30
CA GLY A 218 1.51 -13.64 -1.62
C GLY A 218 -0.01 -13.79 -1.81
N GLY A 219 -0.74 -14.18 -0.76
CA GLY A 219 -2.20 -14.27 -0.77
C GLY A 219 -2.90 -12.91 -1.00
N LEU A 220 -2.34 -11.82 -0.48
CA LEU A 220 -2.82 -10.46 -0.78
C LEU A 220 -2.61 -10.09 -2.25
N TYR A 221 -1.51 -10.54 -2.85
CA TYR A 221 -1.23 -10.33 -4.27
C TYR A 221 -2.12 -11.20 -5.15
N SER A 222 -2.00 -12.52 -5.01
CA SER A 222 -2.78 -13.53 -5.73
C SER A 222 -2.76 -14.85 -4.98
N SER A 223 -3.88 -15.23 -4.36
CA SER A 223 -4.00 -16.51 -3.64
C SER A 223 -3.75 -17.71 -4.56
N THR A 224 -4.28 -17.66 -5.78
CA THR A 224 -4.13 -18.75 -6.76
C THR A 224 -2.68 -18.94 -7.20
N ALA A 225 -1.98 -17.84 -7.52
CA ALA A 225 -0.56 -17.90 -7.86
C ALA A 225 0.27 -18.41 -6.68
N THR A 226 0.03 -17.86 -5.48
CA THR A 226 0.74 -18.24 -4.26
C THR A 226 0.56 -19.73 -3.92
N ILE A 227 -0.68 -20.23 -3.98
CA ILE A 227 -0.97 -21.64 -3.73
C ILE A 227 -0.27 -22.53 -4.76
N SER A 228 -0.28 -22.15 -6.04
CA SER A 228 0.40 -22.86 -7.10
C SER A 228 1.92 -22.93 -6.89
N ILE A 229 2.53 -21.84 -6.47
CA ILE A 229 3.97 -21.74 -6.16
C ILE A 229 4.31 -22.61 -4.95
N LEU A 230 3.58 -22.46 -3.84
CA LEU A 230 3.79 -23.25 -2.63
C LEU A 230 3.61 -24.75 -2.89
N ALA A 231 2.63 -25.12 -3.72
CA ALA A 231 2.41 -26.50 -4.12
C ALA A 231 3.58 -27.06 -4.95
N ARG A 232 4.17 -26.26 -5.84
CA ARG A 232 5.38 -26.66 -6.58
C ARG A 232 6.59 -26.83 -5.66
N LYS A 233 6.76 -25.94 -4.66
CA LYS A 233 7.84 -26.07 -3.66
C LYS A 233 7.73 -27.36 -2.84
N CYS A 234 6.52 -27.83 -2.57
CA CYS A 234 6.29 -29.14 -1.92
C CYS A 234 6.94 -30.34 -2.64
N LYS A 235 7.37 -30.21 -3.90
CA LYS A 235 8.13 -31.27 -4.61
C LYS A 235 9.53 -31.46 -4.07
N ARG A 236 10.14 -30.40 -3.51
CA ARG A 236 11.57 -30.37 -3.15
C ARG A 236 11.82 -30.49 -1.64
N VAL A 237 10.77 -30.32 -0.84
CA VAL A 237 10.87 -30.33 0.62
C VAL A 237 10.62 -31.70 1.21
N GLN A 238 11.06 -31.91 2.46
CA GLN A 238 10.86 -33.18 3.17
C GLN A 238 9.41 -33.34 3.64
N ALA A 239 8.98 -34.56 3.89
CA ALA A 239 7.58 -34.87 4.24
C ALA A 239 7.10 -34.15 5.50
N HIS A 240 7.99 -33.88 6.48
CA HIS A 240 7.66 -33.21 7.72
C HIS A 240 7.44 -31.69 7.55
N GLU A 241 7.91 -31.09 6.45
CA GLU A 241 7.74 -29.65 6.15
C GLU A 241 6.43 -29.37 5.40
N ILE A 242 5.82 -30.40 4.78
CA ILE A 242 4.57 -30.26 4.00
C ILE A 242 3.46 -29.52 4.78
N PRO A 243 3.22 -29.82 6.09
CA PRO A 243 2.20 -29.12 6.86
C PRO A 243 2.42 -27.59 6.94
N GLU A 244 3.68 -27.11 6.98
CA GLU A 244 4.00 -25.69 6.97
C GLU A 244 3.58 -25.04 5.65
N TYR A 245 3.83 -25.68 4.52
CA TYR A 245 3.41 -25.20 3.20
C TYR A 245 1.88 -25.18 3.04
N VAL A 246 1.20 -26.22 3.51
CA VAL A 246 -0.28 -26.24 3.49
C VAL A 246 -0.85 -25.15 4.43
N SER A 247 -0.24 -24.94 5.58
CA SER A 247 -0.59 -23.82 6.47
C SER A 247 -0.45 -22.48 5.76
N ALA A 248 0.66 -22.26 5.03
CA ALA A 248 0.87 -21.05 4.23
C ALA A 248 -0.18 -20.89 3.11
N MET A 249 -0.61 -22.00 2.47
CA MET A 249 -1.71 -21.96 1.50
C MET A 249 -3.04 -21.56 2.14
N MET A 250 -3.34 -22.05 3.37
CA MET A 250 -4.55 -21.63 4.10
C MET A 250 -4.51 -20.14 4.48
N LEU A 251 -3.35 -19.64 4.89
CA LEU A 251 -3.14 -18.22 5.15
C LEU A 251 -3.31 -17.38 3.87
N ALA A 252 -2.85 -17.88 2.72
CA ALA A 252 -3.09 -17.22 1.44
C ALA A 252 -4.59 -17.13 1.09
N VAL A 253 -5.37 -18.17 1.37
CA VAL A 253 -6.84 -18.16 1.25
C VAL A 253 -7.45 -17.12 2.20
N SER A 254 -6.99 -17.07 3.46
CA SER A 254 -7.46 -16.05 4.42
C SER A 254 -7.22 -14.62 3.92
N MET A 255 -6.06 -14.36 3.37
CA MET A 255 -5.70 -13.04 2.85
C MET A 255 -6.50 -12.67 1.58
N MET A 256 -6.93 -13.64 0.79
CA MET A 256 -7.85 -13.43 -0.32
C MET A 256 -9.18 -12.79 0.16
N PHE A 257 -9.77 -13.28 1.25
CA PHE A 257 -10.98 -12.69 1.82
C PHE A 257 -10.76 -11.24 2.27
N LEU A 258 -9.63 -10.96 2.94
CA LEU A 258 -9.29 -9.60 3.35
C LEU A 258 -9.11 -8.67 2.14
N ARG A 259 -8.47 -9.14 1.08
CA ARG A 259 -8.35 -8.39 -0.18
C ARG A 259 -9.71 -8.05 -0.76
N PHE A 260 -10.64 -9.00 -0.81
CA PHE A 260 -12.00 -8.73 -1.29
C PHE A 260 -12.78 -7.79 -0.37
N MET A 261 -12.61 -7.87 0.94
CA MET A 261 -13.19 -6.89 1.87
C MET A 261 -12.72 -5.47 1.56
N ILE A 262 -11.42 -5.28 1.30
CA ILE A 262 -10.87 -3.97 0.92
C ILE A 262 -11.46 -3.50 -0.41
N LEU A 263 -11.50 -4.36 -1.42
CA LEU A 263 -12.09 -4.03 -2.73
C LEU A 263 -13.57 -3.67 -2.62
N ILE A 264 -14.37 -4.46 -1.89
CA ILE A 264 -15.80 -4.20 -1.71
C ILE A 264 -16.03 -2.88 -0.97
N LEU A 265 -15.22 -2.58 0.06
CA LEU A 265 -15.30 -1.31 0.80
C LEU A 265 -15.02 -0.10 -0.10
N ILE A 266 -14.02 -0.20 -0.98
CA ILE A 266 -13.65 0.88 -1.92
C ILE A 266 -14.77 1.15 -2.93
N PHE A 267 -15.39 0.10 -3.48
CA PHE A 267 -16.35 0.23 -4.58
C PHE A 267 -17.80 0.36 -4.14
N SER A 268 -18.20 -0.24 -2.99
CA SER A 268 -19.58 -0.21 -2.50
C SER A 268 -19.68 -0.43 -1.00
N THR A 269 -19.79 0.65 -0.24
CA THR A 269 -20.01 0.61 1.21
C THR A 269 -21.29 -0.13 1.59
N SER A 270 -22.36 -0.02 0.78
CA SER A 270 -23.64 -0.69 1.05
C SER A 270 -23.51 -2.21 0.98
N ILE A 271 -22.85 -2.73 -0.07
CA ILE A 271 -22.60 -4.17 -0.20
C ILE A 271 -21.61 -4.63 0.86
N PHE A 272 -20.59 -3.82 1.18
CA PHE A 272 -19.63 -4.12 2.24
C PHE A 272 -20.34 -4.36 3.58
N LEU A 273 -21.22 -3.47 4.02
CA LEU A 273 -21.94 -3.60 5.30
C LEU A 273 -22.81 -4.86 5.36
N ASN A 274 -23.30 -5.35 4.24
CA ASN A 274 -24.09 -6.59 4.19
C ASN A 274 -23.24 -7.86 4.27
N ILE A 275 -22.03 -7.87 3.70
CA ILE A 275 -21.26 -9.10 3.51
C ILE A 275 -20.02 -9.20 4.42
N TYR A 276 -19.53 -8.07 5.01
CA TYR A 276 -18.26 -8.07 5.75
C TYR A 276 -18.22 -9.06 6.94
N PRO A 277 -19.31 -9.30 7.72
CA PRO A 277 -19.23 -10.23 8.83
C PRO A 277 -18.96 -11.65 8.34
N TYR A 278 -19.58 -12.04 7.23
CA TYR A 278 -19.39 -13.35 6.61
C TYR A 278 -17.96 -13.52 6.08
N LEU A 279 -17.45 -12.53 5.34
CA LEU A 279 -16.09 -12.56 4.83
C LEU A 279 -15.05 -12.56 5.97
N LEU A 280 -15.31 -11.86 7.06
CA LEU A 280 -14.45 -11.84 8.24
C LEU A 280 -14.37 -13.23 8.89
N ILE A 281 -15.54 -13.87 9.08
CA ILE A 281 -15.61 -15.23 9.63
C ILE A 281 -14.90 -16.22 8.69
N MET A 282 -15.12 -16.12 7.39
CA MET A 282 -14.45 -16.93 6.37
C MET A 282 -12.92 -16.77 6.42
N SER A 283 -12.44 -15.52 6.53
CA SER A 283 -11.01 -15.23 6.69
C SER A 283 -10.46 -15.79 7.99
N ALA A 284 -11.14 -15.56 9.11
CA ALA A 284 -10.73 -16.06 10.42
C ALA A 284 -10.68 -17.58 10.48
N THR A 285 -11.64 -18.28 9.86
CA THR A 285 -11.65 -19.76 9.79
C THR A 285 -10.49 -20.30 8.98
N ALA A 286 -10.20 -19.72 7.80
CA ALA A 286 -9.07 -20.12 6.99
C ALA A 286 -7.73 -19.88 7.72
N ALA A 287 -7.58 -18.71 8.37
CA ALA A 287 -6.40 -18.41 9.20
C ALA A 287 -6.26 -19.38 10.38
N GLY A 288 -7.37 -19.62 11.09
CA GLY A 288 -7.40 -20.53 12.24
C GLY A 288 -6.98 -21.97 11.88
N ILE A 289 -7.48 -22.47 10.74
CA ILE A 289 -7.10 -23.80 10.22
C ILE A 289 -5.61 -23.80 9.84
N GLY A 290 -5.13 -22.76 9.16
CA GLY A 290 -3.72 -22.63 8.82
C GLY A 290 -2.83 -22.66 10.06
N ILE A 291 -3.13 -21.83 11.06
CA ILE A 291 -2.37 -21.78 12.32
C ILE A 291 -2.46 -23.11 13.09
N PHE A 292 -3.62 -23.77 13.08
CA PHE A 292 -3.81 -25.07 13.74
C PHE A 292 -2.95 -26.16 13.10
N ILE A 293 -2.91 -26.24 11.75
CA ILE A 293 -2.06 -27.18 11.02
C ILE A 293 -0.58 -26.93 11.37
N HIS A 294 -0.17 -25.66 11.36
CA HIS A 294 1.20 -25.28 11.71
C HIS A 294 1.59 -25.73 13.12
N LYS A 295 0.80 -25.35 14.13
CA LYS A 295 1.09 -25.67 15.54
C LYS A 295 1.12 -27.17 15.83
N LYS A 296 0.26 -27.96 15.16
CA LYS A 296 0.09 -29.39 15.45
C LYS A 296 1.13 -30.26 14.77
N HIS A 297 1.62 -29.88 13.59
CA HIS A 297 2.38 -30.75 12.71
C HIS A 297 3.79 -30.24 12.38
N THR A 298 4.12 -28.98 12.70
CA THR A 298 5.46 -28.45 12.43
C THR A 298 6.40 -28.84 13.57
N ILE A 299 7.35 -29.73 13.27
CA ILE A 299 8.46 -30.08 14.17
C ILE A 299 9.53 -29.00 13.99
N LYS A 300 10.06 -28.47 15.10
CA LYS A 300 11.22 -27.55 15.09
C LYS A 300 12.47 -28.32 14.63
N GLY A 301 12.72 -28.35 13.32
CA GLY A 301 13.97 -28.80 12.73
C GLY A 301 14.78 -27.60 12.22
N GLU A 302 16.09 -27.81 12.02
CA GLU A 302 16.96 -26.81 11.36
C GLU A 302 16.41 -26.52 9.96
N ARG A 303 16.18 -25.23 9.68
CA ARG A 303 15.66 -24.76 8.41
C ARG A 303 16.81 -24.71 7.40
N GLU A 304 16.83 -25.59 6.44
CA GLU A 304 17.52 -25.31 5.18
C GLU A 304 16.67 -24.31 4.39
N VAL A 305 17.13 -23.09 4.35
CA VAL A 305 16.56 -22.04 3.49
C VAL A 305 16.98 -22.37 2.06
N ILE A 306 16.12 -23.05 1.32
CA ILE A 306 16.33 -23.21 -0.13
C ILE A 306 15.96 -21.89 -0.79
N GLU A 307 16.94 -21.01 -0.93
CA GLU A 307 16.86 -19.81 -1.73
C GLU A 307 16.93 -20.18 -3.22
N GLU A 308 15.80 -20.31 -3.87
CA GLU A 308 15.75 -20.08 -5.32
C GLU A 308 15.06 -18.74 -5.56
N PRO A 309 15.67 -17.82 -6.30
CA PRO A 309 15.04 -16.59 -6.73
C PRO A 309 13.94 -16.97 -7.72
N GLU A 310 12.70 -17.12 -7.22
CA GLU A 310 11.56 -17.10 -8.12
C GLU A 310 11.41 -15.67 -8.63
N THR A 311 11.73 -15.47 -9.89
CA THR A 311 11.34 -14.27 -10.65
C THR A 311 9.82 -14.26 -10.73
N GLU A 312 9.18 -13.76 -9.68
CA GLU A 312 7.77 -13.39 -9.77
C GLU A 312 7.67 -12.26 -10.80
N SER A 313 6.93 -12.50 -11.88
CA SER A 313 6.66 -11.48 -12.89
C SER A 313 6.05 -10.26 -12.20
N ASN A 314 6.56 -9.08 -12.55
CA ASN A 314 6.11 -7.82 -11.98
C ASN A 314 4.60 -7.63 -12.25
N PRO A 315 3.74 -7.46 -11.21
CA PRO A 315 2.28 -7.37 -11.36
C PRO A 315 1.79 -6.15 -12.13
N LEU A 316 2.64 -5.17 -12.38
CA LEU A 316 2.32 -3.96 -13.14
C LEU A 316 2.69 -4.07 -14.63
N GLU A 317 2.90 -5.27 -15.15
CA GLU A 317 3.01 -5.40 -16.60
C GLU A 317 1.72 -4.88 -17.26
N PHE A 318 1.86 -3.94 -18.18
CA PHE A 318 0.75 -3.35 -18.93
C PHE A 318 -0.14 -4.43 -19.58
N LYS A 319 0.46 -5.56 -19.97
CA LYS A 319 -0.24 -6.74 -20.49
C LYS A 319 -1.22 -7.31 -19.48
N VAL A 320 -0.84 -7.41 -18.20
CA VAL A 320 -1.72 -7.93 -17.13
C VAL A 320 -2.89 -6.99 -16.91
N ALA A 321 -2.63 -5.67 -16.86
CA ALA A 321 -3.68 -4.66 -16.76
C ALA A 321 -4.67 -4.70 -17.94
N LEU A 322 -4.17 -4.90 -19.16
CA LEU A 322 -5.02 -5.01 -20.36
C LEU A 322 -5.88 -6.28 -20.33
N ILE A 323 -5.31 -7.43 -19.94
CA ILE A 323 -6.07 -8.69 -19.80
C ILE A 323 -7.16 -8.51 -18.73
N PHE A 324 -6.84 -7.86 -17.60
CA PHE A 324 -7.83 -7.58 -16.56
C PHE A 324 -8.98 -6.71 -17.08
N ALA A 325 -8.66 -5.62 -17.78
CA ALA A 325 -9.66 -4.73 -18.39
C ALA A 325 -10.55 -5.49 -19.40
N LEU A 326 -9.95 -6.35 -20.23
CA LEU A 326 -10.70 -7.19 -21.18
C LEU A 326 -11.64 -8.15 -20.45
N LEU A 327 -11.17 -8.86 -19.42
CA LEU A 327 -12.00 -9.77 -18.61
C LEU A 327 -13.13 -9.01 -17.90
N PHE A 328 -12.86 -7.80 -17.41
CA PHE A 328 -13.88 -6.95 -16.80
C PHE A 328 -15.00 -6.63 -17.80
N VAL A 329 -14.65 -6.24 -19.02
CA VAL A 329 -15.63 -5.99 -20.11
C VAL A 329 -16.42 -7.25 -20.42
N VAL A 330 -15.76 -8.39 -20.60
CA VAL A 330 -16.40 -9.68 -20.87
C VAL A 330 -17.40 -10.04 -19.76
N PHE A 331 -17.01 -9.94 -18.49
CA PHE A 331 -17.93 -10.21 -17.38
C PHE A 331 -19.06 -9.20 -17.29
N THR A 332 -18.86 -7.94 -17.70
CA THR A 332 -19.97 -6.97 -17.77
C THR A 332 -21.03 -7.41 -18.77
N PHE A 333 -20.64 -7.83 -19.95
CA PHE A 333 -21.57 -8.36 -20.95
C PHE A 333 -22.25 -9.65 -20.48
N LEU A 334 -21.46 -10.60 -19.95
CA LEU A 334 -22.01 -11.86 -19.45
C LEU A 334 -23.04 -11.63 -18.33
N THR A 335 -22.73 -10.77 -17.36
CA THR A 335 -23.64 -10.41 -16.27
C THR A 335 -24.91 -9.77 -16.79
N HIS A 336 -24.79 -8.79 -17.69
CA HIS A 336 -25.92 -8.07 -18.26
C HIS A 336 -26.88 -9.02 -19.03
N TYR A 337 -26.35 -9.81 -19.95
CA TYR A 337 -27.18 -10.73 -20.70
C TYR A 337 -27.72 -11.88 -19.85
N THR A 338 -26.97 -12.39 -18.91
CA THR A 338 -27.44 -13.42 -17.96
C THR A 338 -28.64 -12.92 -17.16
N LEU A 339 -28.59 -11.67 -16.67
CA LEU A 339 -29.72 -11.07 -15.96
C LEU A 339 -30.96 -10.91 -16.83
N ILE A 340 -30.82 -10.54 -18.11
CA ILE A 340 -31.93 -10.38 -19.02
C ILE A 340 -32.59 -11.73 -19.36
N TYR A 341 -31.80 -12.75 -19.70
CA TYR A 341 -32.31 -14.01 -20.23
C TYR A 341 -32.57 -15.09 -19.16
N ALA A 342 -31.79 -15.09 -18.06
CA ALA A 342 -31.86 -16.14 -17.04
C ALA A 342 -32.10 -15.60 -15.61
N GLY A 343 -32.25 -14.29 -15.46
CA GLY A 343 -32.52 -13.66 -14.18
C GLY A 343 -31.44 -13.92 -13.11
N THR A 344 -31.85 -13.86 -11.84
CA THR A 344 -30.93 -14.03 -10.69
C THR A 344 -30.40 -15.47 -10.55
N GLY A 345 -31.17 -16.48 -10.98
CA GLY A 345 -30.72 -17.88 -11.00
C GLY A 345 -29.56 -18.10 -11.98
N GLY A 346 -29.63 -17.49 -13.17
CA GLY A 346 -28.54 -17.51 -14.11
C GLY A 346 -27.28 -16.81 -13.58
N LEU A 347 -27.45 -15.72 -12.84
CA LEU A 347 -26.33 -15.00 -12.21
C LEU A 347 -25.61 -15.89 -11.17
N SER A 348 -26.34 -16.69 -10.41
CA SER A 348 -25.74 -17.67 -9.48
C SER A 348 -24.87 -18.72 -10.21
N ILE A 349 -25.35 -19.22 -11.35
CA ILE A 349 -24.57 -20.16 -12.18
C ILE A 349 -23.31 -19.47 -12.75
N LEU A 350 -23.47 -18.24 -13.24
CA LEU A 350 -22.34 -17.45 -13.73
C LEU A 350 -21.31 -17.17 -12.64
N SER A 351 -21.75 -16.95 -11.39
CA SER A 351 -20.86 -16.74 -10.25
C SER A 351 -19.99 -17.96 -9.99
N ILE A 352 -20.56 -19.17 -10.03
CA ILE A 352 -19.80 -20.43 -9.88
C ILE A 352 -18.82 -20.60 -11.05
N ALA A 353 -19.24 -20.33 -12.28
CA ALA A 353 -18.37 -20.40 -13.44
C ALA A 353 -17.23 -19.38 -13.40
N ALA A 354 -17.50 -18.15 -12.95
CA ALA A 354 -16.49 -17.10 -12.78
C ALA A 354 -15.43 -17.52 -11.75
N GLY A 355 -15.80 -18.28 -10.71
CA GLY A 355 -14.87 -18.81 -9.72
C GLY A 355 -13.81 -19.75 -10.28
N LEU A 356 -14.04 -20.34 -11.46
CA LEU A 356 -13.06 -21.22 -12.14
C LEU A 356 -11.93 -20.42 -12.81
N SER A 357 -12.07 -19.10 -12.96
CA SER A 357 -11.09 -18.18 -13.54
C SER A 357 -10.60 -17.17 -12.50
N ASP A 358 -10.14 -15.98 -12.95
CA ASP A 358 -9.89 -14.86 -12.04
C ASP A 358 -11.23 -14.22 -11.66
N ILE A 359 -11.61 -14.37 -10.38
CA ILE A 359 -12.87 -13.86 -9.85
C ILE A 359 -12.88 -12.33 -9.65
N THR A 360 -11.72 -11.69 -9.64
CA THR A 360 -11.60 -10.27 -9.30
C THR A 360 -12.37 -9.37 -10.30
N PRO A 361 -12.23 -9.54 -11.64
CA PRO A 361 -13.00 -8.75 -12.60
C PRO A 361 -14.51 -8.96 -12.46
N PHE A 362 -14.96 -10.19 -12.18
CA PHE A 362 -16.36 -10.53 -11.97
C PHE A 362 -16.93 -9.84 -10.73
N ILE A 363 -16.25 -9.94 -9.58
CA ILE A 363 -16.69 -9.28 -8.34
C ILE A 363 -16.79 -7.77 -8.54
N LEU A 364 -15.78 -7.15 -9.13
CA LEU A 364 -15.80 -5.70 -9.37
C LEU A 364 -16.90 -5.27 -10.34
N ASN A 365 -17.23 -6.10 -11.33
CA ASN A 365 -18.36 -5.87 -12.20
C ASN A 365 -19.70 -5.88 -11.41
N LEU A 366 -19.90 -6.85 -10.53
CA LEU A 366 -21.10 -6.92 -9.69
C LEU A 366 -21.22 -5.68 -8.77
N LEU A 367 -20.11 -5.18 -8.23
CA LEU A 367 -20.10 -4.00 -7.35
C LEU A 367 -20.50 -2.71 -8.08
N GLN A 368 -20.26 -2.64 -9.38
CA GLN A 368 -20.54 -1.46 -10.22
C GLN A 368 -21.89 -1.53 -10.96
N GLY A 369 -22.52 -2.69 -10.98
CA GLY A 369 -23.74 -2.96 -11.76
C GLY A 369 -25.03 -2.24 -11.31
N GLY A 370 -25.05 -1.61 -10.14
CA GLY A 370 -26.08 -0.64 -9.67
C GLY A 370 -27.55 -1.08 -9.59
N SER A 371 -27.99 -2.04 -10.39
CA SER A 371 -29.40 -2.47 -10.51
C SER A 371 -29.76 -3.75 -9.76
N ILE A 372 -28.77 -4.43 -9.16
CA ILE A 372 -28.94 -5.72 -8.49
C ILE A 372 -29.04 -5.49 -6.98
N PRO A 373 -30.01 -6.09 -6.25
CA PRO A 373 -30.09 -6.01 -4.82
C PRO A 373 -28.77 -6.45 -4.14
N ALA A 374 -28.35 -5.72 -3.09
CA ALA A 374 -27.08 -5.97 -2.40
C ALA A 374 -26.98 -7.40 -1.84
N THR A 375 -28.11 -7.98 -1.41
CA THR A 375 -28.19 -9.37 -0.93
C THR A 375 -27.87 -10.38 -2.02
N ILE A 376 -28.34 -10.19 -3.24
CA ILE A 376 -28.07 -11.07 -4.38
C ILE A 376 -26.60 -10.93 -4.79
N VAL A 377 -26.08 -9.70 -4.87
CA VAL A 377 -24.66 -9.44 -5.16
C VAL A 377 -23.78 -10.12 -4.13
N GLY A 378 -24.11 -10.00 -2.83
CA GLY A 378 -23.35 -10.65 -1.76
C GLY A 378 -23.33 -12.17 -1.89
N ALA A 379 -24.48 -12.79 -2.17
CA ALA A 379 -24.56 -14.23 -2.43
C ALA A 379 -23.71 -14.67 -3.61
N CYS A 380 -23.77 -13.93 -4.73
CA CYS A 380 -22.97 -14.21 -5.92
C CYS A 380 -21.46 -14.09 -5.66
N ILE A 381 -21.04 -13.09 -4.88
CA ILE A 381 -19.65 -12.94 -4.45
C ILE A 381 -19.20 -14.16 -3.63
N MET A 382 -20.00 -14.57 -2.63
CA MET A 382 -19.68 -15.74 -1.80
C MET A 382 -19.60 -17.02 -2.62
N GLN A 383 -20.53 -17.24 -3.57
CA GLN A 383 -20.51 -18.39 -4.48
C GLN A 383 -19.24 -18.43 -5.35
N ALA A 384 -18.87 -17.29 -5.95
CA ALA A 384 -17.67 -17.18 -6.76
C ALA A 384 -16.40 -17.48 -5.94
N ILE A 385 -16.33 -16.98 -4.71
CA ILE A 385 -15.21 -17.24 -3.79
C ILE A 385 -15.14 -18.73 -3.42
N ILE A 386 -16.26 -19.37 -3.08
CA ILE A 386 -16.30 -20.80 -2.76
C ILE A 386 -15.81 -21.62 -3.96
N SER A 387 -16.29 -21.32 -5.15
CA SER A 387 -15.83 -21.98 -6.39
C SER A 387 -14.33 -21.80 -6.61
N ASN A 388 -13.80 -20.60 -6.37
CA ASN A 388 -12.37 -20.34 -6.49
C ASN A 388 -11.52 -21.09 -5.46
N ILE A 389 -12.03 -21.27 -4.23
CA ILE A 389 -11.35 -22.09 -3.21
C ILE A 389 -11.28 -23.56 -3.65
N VAL A 390 -12.34 -24.08 -4.31
CA VAL A 390 -12.33 -25.43 -4.89
C VAL A 390 -11.23 -25.55 -5.95
N VAL A 391 -11.10 -24.57 -6.84
CA VAL A 391 -10.03 -24.56 -7.85
C VAL A 391 -8.65 -24.50 -7.20
N ASN A 392 -8.48 -23.65 -6.18
CA ASN A 392 -7.25 -23.53 -5.42
C ASN A 392 -6.86 -24.87 -4.73
N MET A 393 -7.85 -25.60 -4.23
CA MET A 393 -7.64 -26.96 -3.70
C MET A 393 -7.12 -27.92 -4.81
N PHE A 394 -7.71 -27.87 -5.99
CA PHE A 394 -7.22 -28.65 -7.12
C PHE A 394 -5.80 -28.29 -7.53
N TYR A 395 -5.45 -27.00 -7.53
CA TYR A 395 -4.09 -26.55 -7.81
C TYR A 395 -3.09 -27.02 -6.76
N ALA A 396 -3.46 -26.98 -5.47
CA ALA A 396 -2.64 -27.50 -4.39
C ALA A 396 -2.30 -28.98 -4.59
N ILE A 397 -3.27 -29.79 -5.01
CA ILE A 397 -3.11 -31.24 -5.27
C ILE A 397 -2.34 -31.48 -6.57
N PHE A 398 -2.70 -30.76 -7.65
CA PHE A 398 -2.15 -31.01 -8.99
C PHE A 398 -0.69 -30.61 -9.10
N PHE A 399 -0.32 -29.45 -8.58
CA PHE A 399 1.06 -28.94 -8.67
C PHE A 399 2.02 -29.59 -7.67
N SER A 400 1.53 -30.30 -6.65
CA SER A 400 2.37 -31.09 -5.75
C SER A 400 2.60 -32.48 -6.30
N SER A 401 3.85 -32.90 -6.50
CA SER A 401 4.18 -34.29 -6.90
C SER A 401 4.05 -35.29 -5.75
N ARG A 402 3.93 -34.84 -4.50
CA ARG A 402 3.77 -35.69 -3.31
C ARG A 402 2.30 -35.84 -2.92
N ARG A 403 1.47 -36.29 -3.87
CA ARG A 403 0.02 -36.40 -3.70
C ARG A 403 -0.42 -37.16 -2.46
N LYS A 404 0.27 -38.28 -2.13
CA LYS A 404 -0.10 -39.15 -1.00
C LYS A 404 0.14 -38.44 0.35
N GLU A 405 1.19 -37.63 0.47
CA GLU A 405 1.60 -36.99 1.71
C GLU A 405 0.87 -35.67 1.95
N ILE A 406 0.59 -34.91 0.90
CA ILE A 406 -0.10 -33.62 1.01
C ILE A 406 -1.62 -33.77 1.16
N LEU A 407 -2.19 -34.82 0.57
CA LEU A 407 -3.64 -35.02 0.46
C LEU A 407 -4.39 -34.90 1.80
N PRO A 408 -3.95 -35.51 2.90
CA PRO A 408 -4.68 -35.46 4.17
C PRO A 408 -4.78 -34.04 4.70
N TYR A 409 -3.75 -33.18 4.51
CA TYR A 409 -3.72 -31.80 4.99
C TYR A 409 -4.56 -30.91 4.11
N VAL A 410 -4.44 -31.06 2.78
CA VAL A 410 -5.23 -30.25 1.82
C VAL A 410 -6.71 -30.58 1.94
N TRP A 411 -7.10 -31.88 1.97
CA TRP A 411 -8.50 -32.24 2.14
C TRP A 411 -9.07 -31.70 3.45
N LYS A 412 -8.41 -31.94 4.58
CA LYS A 412 -8.88 -31.42 5.87
C LYS A 412 -8.96 -29.89 5.90
N GLY A 413 -7.95 -29.18 5.38
CA GLY A 413 -7.92 -27.74 5.37
C GLY A 413 -8.96 -27.13 4.44
N PHE A 414 -8.90 -27.45 3.16
CA PHE A 414 -9.76 -26.82 2.16
C PHE A 414 -11.23 -27.24 2.29
N LEU A 415 -11.53 -28.54 2.52
CA LEU A 415 -12.92 -28.97 2.68
C LEU A 415 -13.59 -28.36 3.94
N THR A 416 -12.84 -28.19 5.03
CA THR A 416 -13.37 -27.52 6.22
C THR A 416 -13.70 -26.06 5.89
N VAL A 417 -12.82 -25.34 5.20
CA VAL A 417 -13.09 -23.96 4.76
C VAL A 417 -14.29 -23.91 3.82
N ILE A 418 -14.33 -24.78 2.80
CA ILE A 418 -15.45 -24.85 1.85
C ILE A 418 -16.77 -25.16 2.58
N GLY A 419 -16.78 -26.13 3.50
CA GLY A 419 -17.96 -26.51 4.26
C GLY A 419 -18.51 -25.38 5.12
N ILE A 420 -17.63 -24.68 5.87
CA ILE A 420 -18.02 -23.54 6.68
C ILE A 420 -18.55 -22.40 5.78
N ASN A 421 -17.88 -22.12 4.67
CA ASN A 421 -18.30 -21.09 3.74
C ASN A 421 -19.65 -21.41 3.08
N ALA A 422 -19.92 -22.68 2.76
CA ALA A 422 -21.20 -23.13 2.24
C ALA A 422 -22.34 -22.96 3.30
N VAL A 423 -22.06 -23.25 4.56
CA VAL A 423 -23.01 -23.03 5.66
C VAL A 423 -23.28 -21.53 5.83
N LEU A 424 -22.24 -20.68 5.81
CA LEU A 424 -22.39 -19.24 5.89
C LEU A 424 -23.19 -18.68 4.71
N LEU A 425 -22.99 -19.21 3.51
CA LEU A 425 -23.79 -18.84 2.33
C LEU A 425 -25.26 -19.21 2.52
N LEU A 426 -25.57 -20.39 3.07
CA LEU A 426 -26.93 -20.77 3.38
C LEU A 426 -27.56 -19.83 4.41
N ILE A 427 -26.83 -19.49 5.48
CA ILE A 427 -27.29 -18.50 6.49
C ILE A 427 -27.54 -17.12 5.88
N TYR A 428 -26.74 -16.74 4.89
CA TYR A 428 -26.89 -15.47 4.20
C TYR A 428 -28.15 -15.41 3.32
N TYR A 429 -28.64 -16.56 2.82
CA TYR A 429 -29.85 -16.64 2.01
C TYR A 429 -31.15 -16.62 2.87
N PHE A 430 -31.06 -17.07 4.11
CA PHE A 430 -32.20 -17.11 5.06
C PHE A 430 -32.14 -15.96 6.06
#